data_876c08885491503d97afd4bf80adf245
#
_entry.id   876c08885491503d97afd4bf80adf245
#
_cell.length_a   1.000
_cell.length_b   1.000
_cell.length_c   1.000
_cell.angle_alpha   90.00
_cell.angle_beta   90.00
_cell.angle_gamma   90.00
#
_symmetry.space_group_name_H-M   'P 1'
#
loop_
_entity.id
_entity.type
_entity.pdbx_description
1 polymer ?
#
loop_
_entity_poly.entity_id
_entity_poly.type
_entity_poly.pdbx_seq_one_letter_code
_entity_poly.pdbx_strand_id
1 'polypeptide(L)'
;MRAAAVQLNSNEDKERNLGIAERLVREAAADGAELVVLPEKFNVLGSSEQLAAGAEPLDGPTLRWAESLARELRLWLVAGSIVETVEQDEKLRNTSALIGPDGSIHAVYRKIHLFDVEVGEMVYRESDVEGPGDEIVVADAGELKLGLAVCYDLRFPELFRIMAVR
;
A
#
# COMPACT_ATOMS: atom_id res chain seq x y z
N MET A 1 11.38 16.93 6.79
CA MET A 1 10.11 16.14 6.87
C MET A 1 10.22 15.10 7.97
N ARG A 2 9.23 15.01 8.89
CA ARG A 2 9.11 13.93 9.88
C ARG A 2 8.22 12.84 9.27
N ALA A 3 8.69 11.58 9.28
CA ALA A 3 7.93 10.45 8.78
C ALA A 3 7.51 9.51 9.92
N ALA A 4 6.34 8.89 9.80
CA ALA A 4 5.83 7.88 10.70
C ALA A 4 5.51 6.58 9.94
N ALA A 5 5.95 5.46 10.46
CA ALA A 5 5.52 4.14 10.00
C ALA A 5 4.46 3.60 10.95
N VAL A 6 3.29 3.29 10.42
CA VAL A 6 2.19 2.72 11.17
C VAL A 6 2.30 1.20 11.17
N GLN A 7 2.14 0.61 12.34
CA GLN A 7 2.00 -0.83 12.50
C GLN A 7 0.61 -1.17 13.04
N LEU A 8 -0.10 -2.03 12.35
CA LEU A 8 -1.39 -2.56 12.79
C LEU A 8 -1.50 -4.05 12.48
N ASN A 9 -2.41 -4.71 13.16
CA ASN A 9 -2.73 -6.11 12.90
C ASN A 9 -4.04 -6.19 12.11
N SER A 10 -3.92 -6.20 10.79
CA SER A 10 -5.06 -6.33 9.87
C SER A 10 -5.63 -7.74 9.90
N ASN A 11 -6.93 -7.84 9.68
CA ASN A 11 -7.66 -9.09 9.49
C ASN A 11 -8.68 -8.92 8.33
N GLU A 12 -9.66 -9.81 8.23
CA GLU A 12 -10.70 -9.76 7.20
C GLU A 12 -11.73 -8.64 7.39
N ASP A 13 -11.81 -8.04 8.58
CA ASP A 13 -12.74 -6.95 8.91
C ASP A 13 -12.17 -5.60 8.46
N LYS A 14 -12.57 -5.18 7.26
CA LYS A 14 -12.11 -3.95 6.64
C LYS A 14 -12.48 -2.69 7.45
N GLU A 15 -13.70 -2.62 8.00
CA GLU A 15 -14.15 -1.47 8.75
C GLU A 15 -13.32 -1.28 10.02
N ARG A 16 -13.08 -2.37 10.76
CA ARG A 16 -12.18 -2.38 11.91
C ARG A 16 -10.77 -1.92 11.53
N ASN A 17 -10.21 -2.46 10.43
CA ASN A 17 -8.86 -2.13 10.02
C ASN A 17 -8.73 -0.65 9.65
N LEU A 18 -9.67 -0.10 8.90
CA LEU A 18 -9.70 1.33 8.55
C LEU A 18 -9.84 2.22 9.79
N GLY A 19 -10.70 1.85 10.74
CA GLY A 19 -10.84 2.60 11.99
C GLY A 19 -9.56 2.63 12.84
N ILE A 20 -8.81 1.51 12.89
CA ILE A 20 -7.51 1.46 13.56
C ILE A 20 -6.48 2.29 12.81
N ALA A 21 -6.41 2.14 11.48
CA ALA A 21 -5.49 2.91 10.64
C ALA A 21 -5.72 4.42 10.78
N GLU A 22 -6.98 4.87 10.74
CA GLU A 22 -7.34 6.28 10.92
C GLU A 22 -6.84 6.84 12.24
N ARG A 23 -7.13 6.14 13.34
CA ARG A 23 -6.67 6.55 14.68
C ARG A 23 -5.14 6.72 14.72
N LEU A 24 -4.39 5.74 14.18
CA LEU A 24 -2.93 5.78 14.20
C LEU A 24 -2.36 6.88 13.27
N VAL A 25 -2.98 7.13 12.11
CA VAL A 25 -2.58 8.24 11.23
C VAL A 25 -2.84 9.59 11.91
N ARG A 26 -3.97 9.75 12.61
CA ARG A 26 -4.28 10.97 13.36
C ARG A 26 -3.31 11.18 14.54
N GLU A 27 -2.95 10.13 15.25
CA GLU A 27 -1.92 10.17 16.31
C GLU A 27 -0.57 10.61 15.75
N ALA A 28 -0.13 10.01 14.62
CA ALA A 28 1.11 10.39 13.95
C ALA A 28 1.10 11.88 13.49
N ALA A 29 -0.01 12.33 12.93
CA ALA A 29 -0.19 13.73 12.53
C ALA A 29 -0.12 14.67 13.74
N ALA A 30 -0.75 14.32 14.86
CA ALA A 30 -0.68 15.11 16.10
C ALA A 30 0.75 15.20 16.67
N ASP A 31 1.57 14.17 16.44
CA ASP A 31 2.99 14.13 16.79
C ASP A 31 3.88 14.86 15.75
N GLY A 32 3.27 15.50 14.75
CA GLY A 32 3.93 16.32 13.74
C GLY A 32 4.52 15.54 12.57
N ALA A 33 3.98 14.35 12.26
CA ALA A 33 4.34 13.65 11.04
C ALA A 33 3.80 14.39 9.81
N GLU A 34 4.64 14.54 8.81
CA GLU A 34 4.33 15.15 7.51
C GLU A 34 4.16 14.08 6.42
N LEU A 35 4.71 12.88 6.66
CA LEU A 35 4.55 11.68 5.84
C LEU A 35 4.17 10.52 6.75
N VAL A 36 3.10 9.80 6.41
CA VAL A 36 2.69 8.58 7.11
C VAL A 36 2.64 7.42 6.14
N VAL A 37 3.17 6.27 6.55
CA VAL A 37 3.19 5.05 5.75
C VAL A 37 2.39 3.95 6.47
N LEU A 38 1.35 3.46 5.82
CA LEU A 38 0.55 2.31 6.25
C LEU A 38 1.21 1.00 5.80
N PRO A 39 0.95 -0.15 6.45
CA PRO A 39 1.53 -1.42 6.07
C PRO A 39 0.87 -2.04 4.82
N GLU A 40 1.48 -3.14 4.31
CA GLU A 40 0.92 -3.95 3.24
C GLU A 40 -0.46 -4.50 3.62
N LYS A 41 -1.40 -4.49 2.66
CA LYS A 41 -2.78 -5.03 2.83
C LYS A 41 -3.45 -4.55 4.13
N PHE A 42 -3.25 -3.25 4.44
CA PHE A 42 -3.72 -2.68 5.70
C PHE A 42 -5.23 -2.70 5.85
N ASN A 43 -5.98 -2.66 4.74
CA ASN A 43 -7.43 -2.62 4.73
C ASN A 43 -8.08 -3.99 4.87
N VAL A 44 -7.46 -5.06 4.34
CA VAL A 44 -7.95 -6.43 4.45
C VAL A 44 -6.80 -7.42 4.36
N LEU A 45 -6.76 -8.37 5.29
CA LEU A 45 -5.78 -9.47 5.30
C LEU A 45 -6.51 -10.75 5.74
N GLY A 46 -6.34 -11.83 4.96
CA GLY A 46 -7.00 -13.11 5.23
C GLY A 46 -6.70 -14.16 4.18
N SER A 47 -7.60 -15.13 4.01
CA SER A 47 -7.51 -16.13 2.95
C SER A 47 -7.64 -15.50 1.56
N SER A 48 -7.27 -16.24 0.51
CA SER A 48 -7.42 -15.78 -0.88
C SER A 48 -8.86 -15.36 -1.21
N GLU A 49 -9.85 -16.07 -0.68
CA GLU A 49 -11.27 -15.73 -0.85
C GLU A 49 -11.64 -14.42 -0.14
N GLN A 50 -11.11 -14.21 1.07
CA GLN A 50 -11.32 -12.96 1.83
C GLN A 50 -10.62 -11.78 1.17
N LEU A 51 -9.42 -11.97 0.63
CA LEU A 51 -8.71 -10.95 -0.15
C LEU A 51 -9.50 -10.58 -1.40
N ALA A 52 -9.98 -11.57 -2.16
CA ALA A 52 -10.80 -11.34 -3.36
C ALA A 52 -12.13 -10.64 -3.03
N ALA A 53 -12.80 -11.03 -1.95
CA ALA A 53 -14.03 -10.38 -1.49
C ALA A 53 -13.80 -8.93 -1.02
N GLY A 54 -12.60 -8.64 -0.51
CA GLY A 54 -12.20 -7.31 -0.06
C GLY A 54 -11.54 -6.44 -1.12
N ALA A 55 -11.30 -6.96 -2.32
CA ALA A 55 -10.64 -6.23 -3.39
C ALA A 55 -11.48 -5.04 -3.90
N GLU A 56 -10.81 -3.97 -4.27
CA GLU A 56 -11.42 -2.70 -4.71
C GLU A 56 -10.68 -2.12 -5.91
N PRO A 57 -11.36 -1.37 -6.79
CA PRO A 57 -10.68 -0.56 -7.80
C PRO A 57 -9.93 0.62 -7.14
N LEU A 58 -9.05 1.29 -7.88
CA LEU A 58 -8.30 2.46 -7.37
C LEU A 58 -9.21 3.61 -6.91
N ASP A 59 -10.38 3.76 -7.49
CA ASP A 59 -11.39 4.72 -7.04
C ASP A 59 -12.34 4.13 -5.99
N GLY A 60 -11.96 3.03 -5.35
CA GLY A 60 -12.74 2.34 -4.32
C GLY A 60 -12.82 3.07 -2.97
N PRO A 61 -13.65 2.56 -2.05
CA PRO A 61 -13.88 3.19 -0.75
C PRO A 61 -12.63 3.41 0.08
N THR A 62 -11.68 2.45 0.07
CA THR A 62 -10.45 2.53 0.87
C THR A 62 -9.56 3.69 0.43
N LEU A 63 -9.30 3.87 -0.88
CA LEU A 63 -8.48 4.98 -1.33
C LEU A 63 -9.20 6.32 -1.22
N ARG A 64 -10.52 6.39 -1.44
CA ARG A 64 -11.30 7.61 -1.15
C ARG A 64 -11.24 8.03 0.32
N TRP A 65 -11.26 7.06 1.25
CA TRP A 65 -11.02 7.32 2.67
C TRP A 65 -9.61 7.90 2.88
N ALA A 66 -8.58 7.29 2.29
CA ALA A 66 -7.20 7.73 2.42
C ALA A 66 -6.98 9.14 1.82
N GLU A 67 -7.56 9.46 0.66
CA GLU A 67 -7.56 10.79 0.03
C GLU A 67 -8.20 11.85 0.95
N SER A 68 -9.35 11.51 1.54
CA SER A 68 -10.04 12.41 2.47
C SER A 68 -9.22 12.68 3.72
N LEU A 69 -8.60 11.65 4.29
CA LEU A 69 -7.78 11.74 5.49
C LEU A 69 -6.48 12.53 5.24
N ALA A 70 -5.80 12.27 4.13
CA ALA A 70 -4.58 13.00 3.74
C ALA A 70 -4.87 14.49 3.54
N ARG A 71 -5.98 14.84 2.87
CA ARG A 71 -6.44 16.22 2.69
C ARG A 71 -6.78 16.92 3.99
N GLU A 72 -7.54 16.25 4.86
CA GLU A 72 -7.94 16.78 6.18
C GLU A 72 -6.71 17.12 7.03
N LEU A 73 -5.78 16.18 7.12
CA LEU A 73 -4.60 16.28 7.96
C LEU A 73 -3.43 17.03 7.28
N ARG A 74 -3.55 17.35 5.99
CA ARG A 74 -2.54 18.04 5.17
C ARG A 74 -1.17 17.36 5.21
N LEU A 75 -1.15 16.02 5.09
CA LEU A 75 0.08 15.21 5.10
C LEU A 75 0.18 14.34 3.85
N TRP A 76 1.39 13.86 3.58
CA TRP A 76 1.61 12.80 2.61
C TRP A 76 1.24 11.45 3.23
N LEU A 77 0.46 10.66 2.52
CA LEU A 77 0.05 9.34 2.95
C LEU A 77 0.43 8.29 1.91
N VAL A 78 1.33 7.38 2.29
CA VAL A 78 1.48 6.13 1.54
C VAL A 78 0.40 5.17 2.07
N ALA A 79 -0.63 4.93 1.26
CA ALA A 79 -1.72 4.02 1.59
C ALA A 79 -1.25 2.57 1.44
N GLY A 80 -0.19 2.23 2.17
CA GLY A 80 0.48 0.93 2.34
C GLY A 80 0.35 0.06 1.11
N SER A 81 -0.55 -0.92 1.15
CA SER A 81 -1.16 -1.45 -0.06
C SER A 81 -2.58 -1.96 0.19
N ILE A 82 -3.34 -2.04 -0.90
CA ILE A 82 -4.66 -2.65 -0.99
C ILE A 82 -4.64 -3.80 -1.99
N VAL A 83 -5.63 -4.66 -1.94
CA VAL A 83 -5.91 -5.63 -3.00
C VAL A 83 -6.77 -4.93 -4.05
N GLU A 84 -6.17 -4.66 -5.22
CA GLU A 84 -6.81 -3.92 -6.32
C GLU A 84 -7.48 -4.88 -7.31
N THR A 85 -8.69 -4.54 -7.74
CA THR A 85 -9.32 -5.10 -8.95
C THR A 85 -8.96 -4.25 -10.15
N VAL A 86 -8.41 -4.87 -11.20
CA VAL A 86 -8.09 -4.19 -12.46
C VAL A 86 -9.08 -4.61 -13.53
N GLU A 87 -9.66 -3.65 -14.23
CA GLU A 87 -10.64 -3.91 -15.29
C GLU A 87 -10.03 -4.81 -16.37
N GLN A 88 -10.77 -5.84 -16.78
CA GLN A 88 -10.38 -6.84 -17.79
C GLN A 88 -9.17 -7.72 -17.40
N ASP A 89 -8.75 -7.71 -16.15
CA ASP A 89 -7.72 -8.63 -15.64
C ASP A 89 -8.35 -9.65 -14.68
N GLU A 90 -8.01 -10.92 -14.86
CA GLU A 90 -8.50 -11.98 -13.97
C GLU A 90 -7.76 -12.02 -12.64
N LYS A 91 -6.56 -11.41 -12.59
CA LYS A 91 -5.73 -11.36 -11.38
C LYS A 91 -5.85 -10.02 -10.67
N LEU A 92 -5.88 -10.10 -9.35
CA LEU A 92 -5.81 -8.94 -8.47
C LEU A 92 -4.40 -8.33 -8.50
N ARG A 93 -4.24 -7.14 -7.92
CA ARG A 93 -2.94 -6.50 -7.73
C ARG A 93 -2.74 -6.09 -6.27
N ASN A 94 -1.53 -6.20 -5.81
CA ASN A 94 -1.10 -5.67 -4.52
C ASN A 94 -0.58 -4.25 -4.76
N THR A 95 -1.40 -3.24 -4.45
CA THR A 95 -1.23 -1.88 -4.96
C THR A 95 -1.08 -0.87 -3.85
N SER A 96 0.02 -0.14 -3.87
CA SER A 96 0.33 1.00 -3.01
C SER A 96 0.03 2.31 -3.73
N ALA A 97 -0.51 3.31 -3.01
CA ALA A 97 -0.75 4.64 -3.53
C ALA A 97 -0.08 5.71 -2.67
N LEU A 98 0.60 6.65 -3.30
CA LEU A 98 1.07 7.88 -2.67
C LEU A 98 0.02 8.97 -2.84
N ILE A 99 -0.49 9.50 -1.74
CA ILE A 99 -1.53 10.53 -1.70
C ILE A 99 -0.95 11.80 -1.11
N GLY A 100 -1.18 12.92 -1.76
CA GLY A 100 -0.68 14.22 -1.36
C GLY A 100 -1.56 14.94 -0.32
N PRO A 101 -1.05 16.04 0.26
CA PRO A 101 -1.79 16.86 1.23
C PRO A 101 -3.04 17.53 0.64
N ASP A 102 -3.16 17.59 -0.67
CA ASP A 102 -4.35 18.04 -1.41
C ASP A 102 -5.40 16.93 -1.55
N GLY A 103 -5.08 15.70 -1.13
CA GLY A 103 -5.90 14.51 -1.24
C GLY A 103 -5.94 13.90 -2.64
N SER A 104 -5.03 14.27 -3.53
CA SER A 104 -4.90 13.61 -4.84
C SER A 104 -3.92 12.45 -4.79
N ILE A 105 -4.13 11.43 -5.63
CA ILE A 105 -3.18 10.35 -5.84
C ILE A 105 -2.06 10.88 -6.75
N HIS A 106 -0.83 10.92 -6.24
CA HIS A 106 0.36 11.37 -6.96
C HIS A 106 1.09 10.23 -7.66
N ALA A 107 1.03 9.01 -7.10
CA ALA A 107 1.64 7.84 -7.69
C ALA A 107 0.93 6.56 -7.26
N VAL A 108 0.96 5.57 -8.14
CA VAL A 108 0.44 4.22 -7.90
C VAL A 108 1.54 3.23 -8.22
N TYR A 109 1.80 2.31 -7.33
CA TYR A 109 2.77 1.24 -7.50
C TYR A 109 2.09 -0.11 -7.30
N ARG A 110 2.19 -0.99 -8.27
CA ARG A 110 1.78 -2.39 -8.17
C ARG A 110 3.01 -3.25 -7.89
N LYS A 111 2.94 -4.05 -6.84
CA LYS A 111 4.03 -4.92 -6.39
C LYS A 111 4.56 -5.77 -7.54
N ILE A 112 5.88 -5.68 -7.78
CA ILE A 112 6.55 -6.39 -8.87
C ILE A 112 6.90 -7.82 -8.46
N HIS A 113 7.47 -7.99 -7.26
CA HIS A 113 7.96 -9.28 -6.81
C HIS A 113 6.95 -9.94 -5.87
N LEU A 114 6.24 -10.93 -6.40
CA LEU A 114 5.24 -11.69 -5.65
C LEU A 114 5.91 -12.67 -4.69
N PHE A 115 5.26 -12.90 -3.56
CA PHE A 115 5.78 -13.79 -2.51
C PHE A 115 5.34 -15.23 -2.78
N ASP A 116 6.12 -15.92 -3.61
CA ASP A 116 5.97 -17.35 -3.87
C ASP A 116 7.10 -18.08 -3.15
N VAL A 117 6.78 -18.85 -2.12
CA VAL A 117 7.77 -19.54 -1.29
C VAL A 117 7.35 -20.95 -0.92
N GLU A 118 8.35 -21.81 -0.79
CA GLU A 118 8.22 -23.16 -0.28
C GLU A 118 9.16 -23.33 0.92
N VAL A 119 8.59 -23.62 2.08
CA VAL A 119 9.37 -23.80 3.33
C VAL A 119 8.92 -25.11 3.99
N GLY A 120 9.73 -26.15 3.86
CA GLY A 120 9.35 -27.49 4.29
C GLY A 120 8.12 -27.99 3.52
N GLU A 121 7.06 -28.33 4.22
CA GLU A 121 5.78 -28.75 3.61
C GLU A 121 4.82 -27.60 3.31
N MET A 122 5.19 -26.37 3.74
CA MET A 122 4.37 -25.19 3.53
C MET A 122 4.67 -24.56 2.16
N VAL A 123 3.65 -24.43 1.34
CA VAL A 123 3.69 -23.74 0.04
C VAL A 123 2.77 -22.54 0.13
N TYR A 124 3.31 -21.35 -0.18
CA TYR A 124 2.54 -20.13 -0.31
C TYR A 124 2.82 -19.51 -1.67
N ARG A 125 1.77 -19.23 -2.43
CA ARG A 125 1.87 -18.67 -3.79
C ARG A 125 0.94 -17.45 -3.90
N GLU A 126 1.52 -16.26 -3.73
CA GLU A 126 0.79 -15.01 -3.95
C GLU A 126 0.34 -14.91 -5.42
N SER A 127 1.16 -15.47 -6.33
CA SER A 127 0.88 -15.50 -7.77
C SER A 127 -0.37 -16.31 -8.17
N ASP A 128 -0.92 -17.14 -7.30
CA ASP A 128 -2.17 -17.85 -7.59
C ASP A 128 -3.36 -16.88 -7.69
N VAL A 129 -3.32 -15.78 -6.94
CA VAL A 129 -4.41 -14.79 -6.82
C VAL A 129 -4.03 -13.43 -7.41
N GLU A 130 -2.80 -13.01 -7.23
CA GLU A 130 -2.31 -11.68 -7.62
C GLU A 130 -1.37 -11.76 -8.84
N GLY A 131 -1.44 -10.77 -9.70
CA GLY A 131 -0.50 -10.58 -10.79
C GLY A 131 0.57 -9.54 -10.46
N PRO A 132 1.80 -9.65 -10.99
CA PRO A 132 2.83 -8.66 -10.77
C PRO A 132 2.54 -7.33 -11.48
N GLY A 133 3.06 -6.24 -10.91
CA GLY A 133 3.25 -4.98 -11.63
C GLY A 133 4.48 -5.05 -12.54
N ASP A 134 4.65 -4.04 -13.37
CA ASP A 134 5.73 -3.94 -14.37
C ASP A 134 6.45 -2.58 -14.34
N GLU A 135 6.04 -1.67 -13.47
CA GLU A 135 6.61 -0.32 -13.40
C GLU A 135 7.37 -0.07 -12.10
N ILE A 136 8.57 0.50 -12.21
CA ILE A 136 9.35 1.02 -11.08
C ILE A 136 8.96 2.47 -10.86
N VAL A 137 8.38 2.76 -9.70
CA VAL A 137 7.79 4.06 -9.37
C VAL A 137 8.66 4.82 -8.39
N VAL A 138 9.05 6.04 -8.81
CA VAL A 138 9.66 7.08 -7.97
C VAL A 138 8.83 8.34 -8.14
N ALA A 139 8.35 8.92 -7.06
CA ALA A 139 7.47 10.08 -7.08
C ALA A 139 7.94 11.17 -6.12
N ASP A 140 7.58 12.42 -6.42
CA ASP A 140 7.88 13.55 -5.55
C ASP A 140 6.85 13.63 -4.41
N ALA A 141 7.35 13.80 -3.19
CA ALA A 141 6.56 14.04 -1.98
C ALA A 141 7.09 15.31 -1.30
N GLY A 142 6.68 16.46 -1.81
CA GLY A 142 7.25 17.75 -1.41
C GLY A 142 8.71 17.88 -1.85
N GLU A 143 9.61 17.99 -0.88
CA GLU A 143 11.06 18.10 -1.15
C GLU A 143 11.76 16.73 -1.26
N LEU A 144 11.05 15.64 -1.01
CA LEU A 144 11.59 14.29 -1.06
C LEU A 144 11.17 13.56 -2.32
N LYS A 145 12.04 12.67 -2.80
CA LYS A 145 11.69 11.62 -3.77
C LYS A 145 11.47 10.32 -3.02
N LEU A 146 10.34 9.68 -3.28
CA LEU A 146 9.98 8.39 -2.69
C LEU A 146 9.96 7.30 -3.76
N GLY A 147 10.79 6.28 -3.57
CA GLY A 147 10.65 5.03 -4.30
C GLY A 147 9.63 4.14 -3.60
N LEU A 148 8.62 3.67 -4.32
CA LEU A 148 7.57 2.80 -3.77
C LEU A 148 7.96 1.33 -3.94
N ALA A 149 7.81 0.56 -2.87
CA ALA A 149 8.06 -0.87 -2.83
C ALA A 149 7.17 -1.53 -1.76
N VAL A 150 6.83 -2.80 -1.94
CA VAL A 150 5.96 -3.54 -1.02
C VAL A 150 6.61 -4.87 -0.63
N CYS A 151 6.82 -5.06 0.69
CA CYS A 151 7.17 -6.33 1.34
C CYS A 151 8.32 -7.10 0.67
N TYR A 152 7.99 -8.13 -0.13
CA TYR A 152 8.98 -9.04 -0.74
C TYR A 152 9.92 -8.34 -1.73
N ASP A 153 9.52 -7.19 -2.28
CA ASP A 153 10.39 -6.33 -3.10
C ASP A 153 11.72 -6.03 -2.39
N LEU A 154 11.73 -6.00 -1.04
CA LEU A 154 12.95 -5.77 -0.25
C LEU A 154 14.07 -6.79 -0.52
N ARG A 155 13.74 -7.97 -1.04
CA ARG A 155 14.71 -9.01 -1.37
C ARG A 155 15.42 -8.80 -2.70
N PHE A 156 15.03 -7.77 -3.47
CA PHE A 156 15.52 -7.49 -4.81
C PHE A 156 16.29 -6.16 -4.84
N PRO A 157 17.60 -6.15 -4.53
CA PRO A 157 18.40 -4.93 -4.45
C PRO A 157 18.46 -4.14 -5.76
N GLU A 158 18.23 -4.81 -6.90
CA GLU A 158 18.19 -4.18 -8.22
C GLU A 158 17.08 -3.13 -8.31
N LEU A 159 15.89 -3.41 -7.74
CA LEU A 159 14.78 -2.46 -7.68
C LEU A 159 15.22 -1.18 -6.96
N PHE A 160 15.80 -1.33 -5.76
CA PHE A 160 16.24 -0.18 -4.95
C PHE A 160 17.38 0.58 -5.61
N ARG A 161 18.30 -0.11 -6.27
CA ARG A 161 19.38 0.53 -7.02
C ARG A 161 18.85 1.39 -8.15
N ILE A 162 17.85 0.91 -8.91
CA ILE A 162 17.23 1.67 -9.99
C ILE A 162 16.49 2.90 -9.41
N MET A 163 15.73 2.73 -8.33
CA MET A 163 15.03 3.85 -7.68
C MET A 163 16.02 4.92 -7.17
N ALA A 164 17.16 4.50 -6.62
CA ALA A 164 18.15 5.42 -6.03
C ALA A 164 18.90 6.29 -7.08
N VAL A 165 18.87 5.95 -8.36
CA VAL A 165 19.52 6.72 -9.44
C VAL A 165 18.54 7.51 -10.30
N ARG A 166 17.23 7.42 -10.03
CA ARG A 166 16.16 8.23 -10.66
C ARG A 166 15.84 9.48 -9.86
#